data_49bd4cfbc4ba10640308f222e98be5dd
#
_entry.id   49bd4cfbc4ba10640308f222e98be5dd
#
_cell.length_a   1.000
_cell.length_b   1.000
_cell.length_c   1.000
_cell.angle_alpha   90.00
_cell.angle_beta   90.00
_cell.angle_gamma   90.00
#
_symmetry.space_group_name_H-M   'P 1'
#
loop_
_entity.id
_entity.type
_entity.pdbx_description
1 polymer ?
#
loop_
_entity_poly.entity_id
_entity_poly.type
_entity_poly.pdbx_seq_one_letter_code
_entity_poly.pdbx_strand_id
1 'polypeptide(L)'
;MTALLVIIYLSFVGLGLPNSVLGSIWPQMQMELGADVSLVGYLSMTVTAGTVASSVLADRIVCRLGVARVTVISVLMTAGALLGFALSPSVEGLFLCALPMGLAAGAADVALNNFVALHYEAKHMSWLHCFWGIGASVGPMLVAASLRTGASWRTGCGLISAVVCALCVILICTLPLWGRASGGAGCRQRAAPICVGHIFRRRDVLPLLCGFALYNAMETTAGLWGATFVHDRCGISTSDAALTSTLYFGALTVGR
;
A
#
# COMPACT_ATOMS: atom_id res chain seq x y z
N MET A 1 23.21 11.24 0.51
CA MET A 1 21.97 11.31 -0.26
C MET A 1 21.58 9.95 -0.86
N THR A 2 22.49 9.22 -1.48
CA THR A 2 22.17 7.92 -2.14
C THR A 2 21.60 6.86 -1.17
N ALA A 3 22.14 6.72 0.03
CA ALA A 3 21.65 5.75 1.02
C ALA A 3 20.21 6.02 1.47
N LEU A 4 19.84 7.29 1.68
CA LEU A 4 18.49 7.65 2.06
C LEU A 4 17.49 7.35 0.94
N LEU A 5 17.87 7.57 -0.32
CA LEU A 5 17.03 7.26 -1.47
C LEU A 5 16.73 5.75 -1.57
N VAL A 6 17.73 4.90 -1.32
CA VAL A 6 17.54 3.45 -1.26
C VAL A 6 16.55 3.07 -0.16
N ILE A 7 16.65 3.70 1.02
CA ILE A 7 15.71 3.47 2.13
C ILE A 7 14.28 3.88 1.75
N ILE A 8 14.13 4.99 1.05
CA ILE A 8 12.83 5.46 0.55
C ILE A 8 12.26 4.44 -0.45
N TYR A 9 13.05 3.92 -1.37
CA TYR A 9 12.63 2.88 -2.30
C TYR A 9 12.20 1.59 -1.59
N LEU A 10 12.97 1.15 -0.60
CA LEU A 10 12.61 0.00 0.23
C LEU A 10 11.30 0.23 1.00
N SER A 11 11.06 1.46 1.45
CA SER A 11 9.79 1.83 2.09
C SER A 11 8.61 1.66 1.12
N PHE A 12 8.79 2.01 -0.17
CA PHE A 12 7.77 1.82 -1.19
C PHE A 12 7.53 0.35 -1.53
N VAL A 13 8.56 -0.51 -1.49
CA VAL A 13 8.35 -1.98 -1.53
C VAL A 13 7.45 -2.41 -0.37
N GLY A 14 7.74 -1.91 0.85
CA GLY A 14 6.93 -2.19 2.04
C GLY A 14 5.48 -1.72 1.94
N LEU A 15 5.22 -0.60 1.25
CA LEU A 15 3.87 -0.11 0.98
C LEU A 15 3.15 -0.93 -0.12
N GLY A 16 3.89 -1.42 -1.10
CA GLY A 16 3.35 -2.25 -2.19
C GLY A 16 2.93 -3.64 -1.72
N LEU A 17 3.72 -4.27 -0.84
CA LEU A 17 3.48 -5.63 -0.34
C LEU A 17 2.04 -5.88 0.12
N PRO A 18 1.43 -5.09 1.03
CA PRO A 18 0.08 -5.32 1.52
C PRO A 18 -1.01 -4.96 0.52
N ASN A 19 -0.74 -4.08 -0.43
CA ASN A 19 -1.74 -3.50 -1.29
C ASN A 19 -2.46 -4.52 -2.20
N SER A 20 -1.75 -5.55 -2.63
CA SER A 20 -2.25 -6.61 -3.52
C SER A 20 -2.66 -7.90 -2.77
N VAL A 21 -2.40 -7.96 -1.45
CA VAL A 21 -2.62 -9.18 -0.66
C VAL A 21 -4.09 -9.49 -0.53
N LEU A 22 -4.94 -8.51 -0.24
CA LEU A 22 -6.37 -8.73 0.02
C LEU A 22 -7.04 -9.46 -1.15
N GLY A 23 -6.82 -9.02 -2.39
CA GLY A 23 -7.36 -9.70 -3.57
C GLY A 23 -6.81 -11.09 -3.78
N SER A 24 -5.52 -11.32 -3.48
CA SER A 24 -4.87 -12.62 -3.70
C SER A 24 -5.24 -13.69 -2.66
N ILE A 25 -5.55 -13.30 -1.42
CA ILE A 25 -5.97 -14.25 -0.35
C ILE A 25 -7.47 -14.49 -0.35
N TRP A 26 -8.26 -13.61 -0.98
CA TRP A 26 -9.71 -13.62 -0.85
C TRP A 26 -10.36 -14.94 -1.23
N PRO A 27 -10.00 -15.63 -2.33
CA PRO A 27 -10.64 -16.89 -2.69
C PRO A 27 -10.58 -17.93 -1.56
N GLN A 28 -9.46 -18.05 -0.85
CA GLN A 28 -9.32 -18.97 0.27
C GLN A 28 -9.97 -18.43 1.55
N MET A 29 -9.80 -17.15 1.82
CA MET A 29 -10.38 -16.48 3.00
C MET A 29 -11.91 -16.55 2.98
N GLN A 30 -12.53 -16.30 1.83
CA GLN A 30 -13.97 -16.38 1.64
C GLN A 30 -14.52 -17.78 1.98
N MET A 31 -13.86 -18.82 1.47
CA MET A 31 -14.27 -20.21 1.74
C MET A 31 -14.13 -20.58 3.23
N GLU A 32 -13.03 -20.18 3.87
CA GLU A 32 -12.77 -20.48 5.27
C GLU A 32 -13.74 -19.77 6.22
N LEU A 33 -14.06 -18.50 5.93
CA LEU A 33 -14.93 -17.70 6.78
C LEU A 33 -16.43 -17.84 6.44
N GLY A 34 -16.77 -18.57 5.36
CA GLY A 34 -18.15 -18.65 4.87
C GLY A 34 -18.70 -17.27 4.47
N ALA A 35 -17.85 -16.39 4.00
CA ALA A 35 -18.16 -14.99 3.74
C ALA A 35 -18.76 -14.80 2.35
N ASP A 36 -19.62 -13.78 2.20
CA ASP A 36 -20.12 -13.37 0.87
C ASP A 36 -18.99 -12.73 0.06
N VAL A 37 -18.96 -13.01 -1.25
CA VAL A 37 -17.94 -12.50 -2.16
C VAL A 37 -17.83 -10.97 -2.14
N SER A 38 -18.93 -10.26 -1.90
CA SER A 38 -18.97 -8.80 -1.85
C SER A 38 -18.19 -8.19 -0.68
N LEU A 39 -17.95 -8.96 0.39
CA LEU A 39 -17.27 -8.45 1.60
C LEU A 39 -15.85 -7.97 1.34
N VAL A 40 -15.13 -8.53 0.37
CA VAL A 40 -13.81 -8.00 -0.02
C VAL A 40 -13.90 -6.56 -0.53
N GLY A 41 -14.98 -6.23 -1.23
CA GLY A 41 -15.25 -4.87 -1.67
C GLY A 41 -15.40 -3.91 -0.48
N TYR A 42 -16.19 -4.29 0.53
CA TYR A 42 -16.36 -3.47 1.74
C TYR A 42 -15.07 -3.33 2.56
N LEU A 43 -14.28 -4.41 2.67
CA LEU A 43 -12.95 -4.35 3.29
C LEU A 43 -12.03 -3.38 2.53
N SER A 44 -11.98 -3.47 1.21
CA SER A 44 -11.21 -2.57 0.37
C SER A 44 -11.67 -1.11 0.50
N MET A 45 -12.98 -0.87 0.58
CA MET A 45 -13.54 0.47 0.83
C MET A 45 -13.14 1.00 2.21
N THR A 46 -13.06 0.15 3.24
CA THR A 46 -12.60 0.55 4.58
C THR A 46 -11.13 0.96 4.56
N VAL A 47 -10.26 0.18 3.88
CA VAL A 47 -8.86 0.56 3.67
C VAL A 47 -8.76 1.88 2.92
N THR A 48 -9.50 2.03 1.83
CA THR A 48 -9.51 3.25 1.01
C THR A 48 -9.99 4.48 1.80
N ALA A 49 -11.03 4.34 2.61
CA ALA A 49 -11.52 5.41 3.48
C ALA A 49 -10.43 5.86 4.48
N GLY A 50 -9.73 4.90 5.09
CA GLY A 50 -8.57 5.19 5.95
C GLY A 50 -7.45 5.91 5.20
N THR A 51 -7.14 5.46 3.97
CA THR A 51 -6.12 6.07 3.11
C THR A 51 -6.47 7.52 2.78
N VAL A 52 -7.70 7.79 2.36
CA VAL A 52 -8.16 9.16 2.06
C VAL A 52 -8.10 10.04 3.30
N ALA A 53 -8.59 9.55 4.43
CA ALA A 53 -8.60 10.30 5.68
C ALA A 53 -7.18 10.68 6.12
N SER A 54 -6.24 9.74 6.09
CA SER A 54 -4.84 10.01 6.46
C SER A 54 -4.11 10.89 5.45
N SER A 55 -4.39 10.74 4.16
CA SER A 55 -3.80 11.59 3.11
C SER A 55 -4.18 13.05 3.27
N VAL A 56 -5.43 13.34 3.61
CA VAL A 56 -5.91 14.71 3.89
C VAL A 56 -5.22 15.30 5.12
N LEU A 57 -4.90 14.48 6.12
CA LEU A 57 -4.24 14.90 7.35
C LEU A 57 -2.72 14.83 7.28
N ALA A 58 -2.15 14.26 6.23
CA ALA A 58 -0.73 13.93 6.10
C ALA A 58 0.17 15.14 6.33
N ASP A 59 -0.13 16.30 5.73
CA ASP A 59 0.66 17.51 5.91
C ASP A 59 0.76 17.94 7.38
N ARG A 60 -0.36 17.85 8.13
CA ARG A 60 -0.38 18.20 9.55
C ARG A 60 0.42 17.22 10.38
N ILE A 61 0.32 15.93 10.05
CA ILE A 61 1.02 14.85 10.73
C ILE A 61 2.52 14.96 10.46
N VAL A 62 2.92 15.16 9.21
CA VAL A 62 4.32 15.32 8.79
C VAL A 62 4.94 16.58 9.41
N CYS A 63 4.21 17.68 9.49
CA CYS A 63 4.70 18.89 10.15
C CYS A 63 5.00 18.68 11.64
N ARG A 64 4.23 17.82 12.32
CA ARG A 64 4.41 17.57 13.77
C ARG A 64 5.46 16.50 14.07
N LEU A 65 5.49 15.44 13.29
CA LEU A 65 6.31 14.24 13.57
C LEU A 65 7.55 14.14 12.69
N GLY A 66 7.54 14.80 11.52
CA GLY A 66 8.55 14.65 10.48
C GLY A 66 8.34 13.39 9.62
N VAL A 67 8.82 13.42 8.38
CA VAL A 67 8.65 12.35 7.38
C VAL A 67 9.13 10.99 7.90
N ALA A 68 10.31 10.94 8.50
CA ALA A 68 10.90 9.68 9.00
C ALA A 68 10.03 8.96 10.02
N ARG A 69 9.53 9.69 11.04
CA ARG A 69 8.69 9.11 12.09
C ARG A 69 7.33 8.69 11.54
N VAL A 70 6.74 9.48 10.65
CA VAL A 70 5.49 9.12 9.98
C VAL A 70 5.67 7.82 9.22
N THR A 71 6.74 7.68 8.45
CA THR A 71 7.03 6.45 7.70
C THR A 71 7.20 5.25 8.62
N VAL A 72 7.99 5.36 9.70
CA VAL A 72 8.19 4.26 10.67
C VAL A 72 6.87 3.85 11.33
N ILE A 73 6.08 4.81 11.80
CA ILE A 73 4.78 4.53 12.44
C ILE A 73 3.83 3.84 11.44
N SER A 74 3.78 4.33 10.21
CA SER A 74 2.94 3.75 9.16
C SER A 74 3.35 2.31 8.82
N VAL A 75 4.64 2.04 8.66
CA VAL A 75 5.14 0.69 8.37
C VAL A 75 4.85 -0.25 9.53
N LEU A 76 5.01 0.21 10.78
CA LEU A 76 4.66 -0.58 11.97
C LEU A 76 3.16 -0.85 12.05
N MET A 77 2.31 0.14 11.78
CA MET A 77 0.84 -0.03 11.74
C MET A 77 0.44 -1.03 10.64
N THR A 78 1.07 -0.97 9.47
CA THR A 78 0.83 -1.92 8.37
C THR A 78 1.20 -3.34 8.78
N ALA A 79 2.37 -3.53 9.40
CA ALA A 79 2.79 -4.84 9.90
C ALA A 79 1.80 -5.38 10.96
N GLY A 80 1.39 -4.54 11.89
CA GLY A 80 0.39 -4.90 12.91
C GLY A 80 -0.96 -5.25 12.31
N ALA A 81 -1.43 -4.51 11.31
CA ALA A 81 -2.68 -4.80 10.61
C ALA A 81 -2.64 -6.14 9.85
N LEU A 82 -1.54 -6.45 9.16
CA LEU A 82 -1.34 -7.73 8.49
C LEU A 82 -1.27 -8.90 9.49
N LEU A 83 -0.60 -8.69 10.62
CA LEU A 83 -0.60 -9.68 11.70
C LEU A 83 -2.00 -9.86 12.27
N GLY A 84 -2.74 -8.77 12.44
CA GLY A 84 -4.14 -8.80 12.85
C GLY A 84 -5.02 -9.57 11.86
N PHE A 85 -4.80 -9.43 10.56
CA PHE A 85 -5.47 -10.26 9.55
C PHE A 85 -5.13 -11.73 9.75
N ALA A 86 -3.84 -12.06 9.92
CA ALA A 86 -3.40 -13.45 10.12
C ALA A 86 -4.02 -14.10 11.38
N LEU A 87 -4.25 -13.33 12.42
CA LEU A 87 -4.77 -13.81 13.71
C LEU A 87 -6.29 -13.69 13.85
N SER A 88 -6.96 -12.95 12.95
CA SER A 88 -8.41 -12.71 13.08
C SER A 88 -9.23 -13.98 12.82
N PRO A 89 -10.10 -14.38 13.75
CA PRO A 89 -11.00 -15.51 13.56
C PRO A 89 -12.31 -15.12 12.86
N SER A 90 -12.57 -13.83 12.66
CA SER A 90 -13.86 -13.32 12.19
C SER A 90 -13.72 -12.17 11.19
N VAL A 91 -14.78 -11.93 10.43
CA VAL A 91 -14.86 -10.84 9.46
C VAL A 91 -14.77 -9.47 10.14
N GLU A 92 -15.37 -9.31 11.32
CA GLU A 92 -15.35 -8.05 12.08
C GLU A 92 -13.91 -7.67 12.47
N GLY A 93 -13.10 -8.66 12.86
CA GLY A 93 -11.69 -8.47 13.15
C GLY A 93 -10.88 -8.00 11.94
N LEU A 94 -11.25 -8.45 10.74
CA LEU A 94 -10.63 -7.97 9.50
C LEU A 94 -10.96 -6.49 9.25
N PHE A 95 -12.20 -6.04 9.47
CA PHE A 95 -12.57 -4.63 9.36
C PHE A 95 -11.81 -3.76 10.37
N LEU A 96 -11.65 -4.24 11.61
CA LEU A 96 -10.89 -3.53 12.63
C LEU A 96 -9.43 -3.32 12.22
N CYS A 97 -8.83 -4.30 11.53
CA CYS A 97 -7.45 -4.21 11.02
C CYS A 97 -7.34 -3.44 9.69
N ALA A 98 -8.40 -3.43 8.87
CA ALA A 98 -8.43 -2.73 7.58
C ALA A 98 -8.27 -1.21 7.73
N LEU A 99 -8.90 -0.62 8.74
CA LEU A 99 -8.84 0.83 8.96
C LEU A 99 -7.42 1.33 9.28
N PRO A 100 -6.68 0.77 10.28
CA PRO A 100 -5.31 1.18 10.54
C PRO A 100 -4.37 0.89 9.35
N MET A 101 -4.61 -0.16 8.57
CA MET A 101 -3.85 -0.43 7.34
C MET A 101 -4.01 0.69 6.33
N GLY A 102 -5.24 1.17 6.11
CA GLY A 102 -5.49 2.30 5.22
C GLY A 102 -4.89 3.61 5.74
N LEU A 103 -5.05 3.92 7.04
CA LEU A 103 -4.46 5.11 7.65
C LEU A 103 -2.93 5.13 7.50
N ALA A 104 -2.29 4.00 7.66
CA ALA A 104 -0.85 3.84 7.49
C ALA A 104 -0.43 4.10 6.03
N ALA A 105 -1.13 3.48 5.08
CA ALA A 105 -0.81 3.59 3.65
C ALA A 105 -0.86 5.05 3.18
N GLY A 106 -1.94 5.78 3.43
CA GLY A 106 -2.10 7.15 2.94
C GLY A 106 -1.12 8.14 3.57
N ALA A 107 -0.85 8.02 4.88
CA ALA A 107 0.10 8.91 5.55
C ALA A 107 1.53 8.73 5.03
N ALA A 108 1.99 7.48 4.84
CA ALA A 108 3.33 7.19 4.34
C ALA A 108 3.47 7.58 2.87
N ASP A 109 2.48 7.28 2.03
CA ASP A 109 2.49 7.58 0.61
C ASP A 109 2.67 9.08 0.39
N VAL A 110 1.81 9.91 0.99
CA VAL A 110 1.91 11.38 0.86
C VAL A 110 3.22 11.91 1.43
N ALA A 111 3.67 11.42 2.59
CA ALA A 111 4.90 11.87 3.23
C ALA A 111 6.13 11.61 2.36
N LEU A 112 6.26 10.43 1.79
CA LEU A 112 7.41 10.03 0.99
C LEU A 112 7.39 10.66 -0.41
N ASN A 113 6.22 10.69 -1.08
CA ASN A 113 6.07 11.35 -2.38
C ASN A 113 6.43 12.84 -2.28
N ASN A 114 5.91 13.54 -1.27
CA ASN A 114 6.24 14.94 -1.03
C ASN A 114 7.73 15.15 -0.76
N PHE A 115 8.33 14.28 0.06
CA PHE A 115 9.75 14.37 0.36
C PHE A 115 10.61 14.21 -0.89
N VAL A 116 10.30 13.23 -1.75
CA VAL A 116 11.05 13.02 -2.99
C VAL A 116 10.83 14.14 -3.98
N ALA A 117 9.60 14.63 -4.14
CA ALA A 117 9.29 15.74 -5.02
C ALA A 117 10.07 17.04 -4.66
N LEU A 118 10.35 17.27 -3.37
CA LEU A 118 11.05 18.45 -2.88
C LEU A 118 12.59 18.33 -2.88
N HIS A 119 13.13 17.10 -2.82
CA HIS A 119 14.57 16.90 -2.58
C HIS A 119 15.30 16.15 -3.69
N TYR A 120 14.56 15.58 -4.67
CA TYR A 120 15.13 14.75 -5.72
C TYR A 120 14.58 15.12 -7.10
N GLU A 121 15.21 14.63 -8.16
CA GLU A 121 14.78 14.83 -9.54
C GLU A 121 13.50 14.03 -9.85
N ALA A 122 12.72 14.50 -10.84
CA ALA A 122 11.45 13.87 -11.25
C ALA A 122 11.57 12.38 -11.61
N LYS A 123 12.73 11.94 -12.14
CA LYS A 123 12.97 10.51 -12.44
C LYS A 123 12.82 9.60 -11.21
N HIS A 124 13.14 10.11 -10.01
CA HIS A 124 13.03 9.32 -8.78
C HIS A 124 11.58 9.06 -8.37
N MET A 125 10.62 9.91 -8.81
CA MET A 125 9.19 9.64 -8.63
C MET A 125 8.75 8.41 -9.42
N SER A 126 9.19 8.25 -10.66
CA SER A 126 8.92 7.05 -11.45
C SER A 126 9.52 5.79 -10.80
N TRP A 127 10.75 5.89 -10.32
CA TRP A 127 11.40 4.78 -9.59
C TRP A 127 10.65 4.40 -8.31
N LEU A 128 10.11 5.34 -7.56
CA LEU A 128 9.27 5.04 -6.39
C LEU A 128 8.12 4.10 -6.75
N HIS A 129 7.38 4.42 -7.81
CA HIS A 129 6.25 3.61 -8.24
C HIS A 129 6.67 2.27 -8.83
N CYS A 130 7.86 2.17 -9.44
CA CYS A 130 8.44 0.87 -9.84
C CYS A 130 8.71 -0.01 -8.60
N PHE A 131 9.34 0.53 -7.55
CA PHE A 131 9.60 -0.20 -6.31
C PHE A 131 8.31 -0.58 -5.57
N TRP A 132 7.29 0.29 -5.58
CA TRP A 132 5.96 -0.06 -5.11
C TRP A 132 5.39 -1.26 -5.88
N GLY A 133 5.49 -1.25 -7.21
CA GLY A 133 5.02 -2.34 -8.06
C GLY A 133 5.76 -3.66 -7.82
N ILE A 134 7.08 -3.61 -7.53
CA ILE A 134 7.83 -4.80 -7.09
C ILE A 134 7.20 -5.36 -5.81
N GLY A 135 6.92 -4.53 -4.81
CA GLY A 135 6.24 -4.94 -3.58
C GLY A 135 4.88 -5.55 -3.86
N ALA A 136 4.06 -4.89 -4.70
CA ALA A 136 2.73 -5.36 -5.09
C ALA A 136 2.76 -6.69 -5.86
N SER A 137 3.85 -7.00 -6.56
CA SER A 137 4.03 -8.29 -7.24
C SER A 137 4.52 -9.39 -6.28
N VAL A 138 5.42 -9.06 -5.36
CA VAL A 138 5.99 -10.02 -4.40
C VAL A 138 4.96 -10.45 -3.35
N GLY A 139 4.05 -9.57 -2.94
CA GLY A 139 2.99 -9.91 -1.97
C GLY A 139 2.19 -11.15 -2.34
N PRO A 140 1.48 -11.16 -3.49
CA PRO A 140 0.75 -12.33 -3.97
C PRO A 140 1.62 -13.56 -4.21
N MET A 141 2.88 -13.38 -4.63
CA MET A 141 3.82 -14.48 -4.79
C MET A 141 4.10 -15.20 -3.47
N LEU A 142 4.29 -14.46 -2.38
CA LEU A 142 4.45 -15.04 -1.03
C LEU A 142 3.19 -15.76 -0.56
N VAL A 143 2.01 -15.20 -0.86
CA VAL A 143 0.72 -15.86 -0.60
C VAL A 143 0.63 -17.18 -1.39
N ALA A 144 0.87 -17.14 -2.70
CA ALA A 144 0.82 -18.32 -3.55
C ALA A 144 1.80 -19.41 -3.09
N ALA A 145 3.01 -19.03 -2.70
CA ALA A 145 4.00 -19.97 -2.14
C ALA A 145 3.50 -20.63 -0.85
N SER A 146 2.87 -19.85 0.07
CA SER A 146 2.26 -20.41 1.28
C SER A 146 1.15 -21.41 0.96
N LEU A 147 0.25 -21.04 0.04
CA LEU A 147 -0.87 -21.90 -0.34
C LEU A 147 -0.42 -23.20 -1.01
N ARG A 148 0.64 -23.17 -1.82
CA ARG A 148 1.21 -24.35 -2.46
C ARG A 148 1.81 -25.36 -1.47
N THR A 149 2.29 -24.92 -0.32
CA THR A 149 2.76 -25.81 0.76
C THR A 149 1.62 -26.39 1.61
N GLY A 150 0.36 -26.11 1.26
CA GLY A 150 -0.81 -26.53 2.04
C GLY A 150 -1.06 -25.62 3.26
N ALA A 151 -0.33 -24.54 3.41
CA ALA A 151 -0.56 -23.57 4.49
C ALA A 151 -1.78 -22.68 4.19
N SER A 152 -2.33 -22.06 5.24
CA SER A 152 -3.45 -21.12 5.12
C SER A 152 -3.00 -19.76 4.60
N TRP A 153 -3.95 -18.97 4.07
CA TRP A 153 -3.79 -17.55 3.75
C TRP A 153 -3.25 -16.73 4.94
N ARG A 154 -3.54 -17.17 6.17
CA ARG A 154 -3.04 -16.60 7.42
C ARG A 154 -1.51 -16.62 7.47
N THR A 155 -0.91 -17.74 7.04
CA THR A 155 0.55 -17.88 6.94
C THR A 155 1.13 -16.89 5.94
N GLY A 156 0.47 -16.69 4.80
CA GLY A 156 0.85 -15.68 3.81
C GLY A 156 0.86 -14.26 4.41
N CYS A 157 -0.22 -13.88 5.10
CA CYS A 157 -0.30 -12.59 5.81
C CYS A 157 0.80 -12.44 6.87
N GLY A 158 1.05 -13.49 7.66
CA GLY A 158 2.10 -13.52 8.68
C GLY A 158 3.50 -13.35 8.09
N LEU A 159 3.81 -14.02 6.98
CA LEU A 159 5.08 -13.87 6.28
C LEU A 159 5.28 -12.44 5.77
N ILE A 160 4.26 -11.85 5.16
CA ILE A 160 4.33 -10.47 4.68
C ILE A 160 4.48 -9.50 5.86
N SER A 161 3.75 -9.73 6.96
CA SER A 161 3.91 -8.95 8.19
C SER A 161 5.36 -9.03 8.70
N ALA A 162 5.97 -10.21 8.73
CA ALA A 162 7.36 -10.37 9.15
C ALA A 162 8.35 -9.61 8.25
N VAL A 163 8.15 -9.65 6.92
CA VAL A 163 8.97 -8.86 5.98
C VAL A 163 8.81 -7.36 6.24
N VAL A 164 7.57 -6.89 6.42
CA VAL A 164 7.29 -5.46 6.72
C VAL A 164 7.87 -5.07 8.08
N CYS A 165 7.84 -5.94 9.09
CA CYS A 165 8.52 -5.74 10.37
C CYS A 165 10.03 -5.61 10.20
N ALA A 166 10.66 -6.46 9.39
CA ALA A 166 12.09 -6.37 9.11
C ALA A 166 12.46 -5.04 8.43
N LEU A 167 11.62 -4.59 7.47
CA LEU A 167 11.77 -3.26 6.87
C LEU A 167 11.61 -2.15 7.91
N CYS A 168 10.68 -2.28 8.86
CA CYS A 168 10.50 -1.32 9.96
C CYS A 168 11.77 -1.22 10.82
N VAL A 169 12.42 -2.32 11.15
CA VAL A 169 13.69 -2.33 11.88
C VAL A 169 14.79 -1.58 11.11
N ILE A 170 14.92 -1.82 9.80
CA ILE A 170 15.85 -1.09 8.94
C ILE A 170 15.55 0.43 8.98
N LEU A 171 14.27 0.81 8.88
CA LEU A 171 13.86 2.22 8.95
C LEU A 171 14.21 2.86 10.30
N ILE A 172 14.00 2.17 11.40
CA ILE A 172 14.36 2.65 12.74
C ILE A 172 15.88 2.85 12.85
N CYS A 173 16.69 1.88 12.41
CA CYS A 173 18.14 1.99 12.42
C CYS A 173 18.67 3.14 11.55
N THR A 174 17.92 3.54 10.53
CA THR A 174 18.31 4.59 9.59
C THR A 174 17.73 5.97 9.91
N LEU A 175 16.95 6.11 10.98
CA LEU A 175 16.40 7.40 11.44
C LEU A 175 17.42 8.54 11.48
N PRO A 176 18.68 8.33 11.93
CA PRO A 176 19.69 9.42 11.96
C PRO A 176 20.02 10.00 10.58
N LEU A 177 19.86 9.22 9.50
CA LEU A 177 20.14 9.69 8.14
C LEU A 177 19.11 10.72 7.67
N TRP A 178 17.86 10.58 8.12
CA TRP A 178 16.78 11.50 7.78
C TRP A 178 16.98 12.89 8.41
N GLY A 179 17.48 12.94 9.65
CA GLY A 179 17.76 14.21 10.33
C GLY A 179 18.79 15.06 9.58
N ARG A 180 19.78 14.43 8.95
CA ARG A 180 20.81 15.11 8.15
C ARG A 180 20.27 15.65 6.82
N ALA A 181 19.30 14.96 6.22
CA ALA A 181 18.70 15.36 4.95
C ALA A 181 17.60 16.43 5.12
N SER A 182 16.88 16.41 6.22
CA SER A 182 15.77 17.35 6.48
C SER A 182 16.22 18.76 6.90
N GLY A 183 17.52 18.98 7.23
CA GLY A 183 18.17 20.28 7.42
C GLY A 183 17.35 21.39 8.16
N GLY A 184 16.48 21.04 9.11
CA GLY A 184 15.62 22.02 9.80
C GLY A 184 14.46 22.58 8.97
N ALA A 185 14.23 22.10 7.75
CA ALA A 185 13.18 22.60 6.83
C ALA A 185 11.76 22.06 7.13
N GLY A 186 11.57 21.39 8.23
CA GLY A 186 10.41 20.59 8.61
C GLY A 186 9.03 21.24 8.61
N CYS A 187 8.82 22.48 8.35
CA CYS A 187 7.51 23.12 8.17
C CYS A 187 7.60 24.48 7.43
N ARG A 188 8.81 24.91 7.06
CA ARG A 188 9.03 26.26 6.50
C ARG A 188 8.66 26.39 5.01
N GLN A 189 8.53 25.30 4.27
CA GLN A 189 8.14 25.31 2.85
C GLN A 189 6.67 24.95 2.65
N ARG A 190 5.78 25.48 3.49
CA ARG A 190 4.36 25.45 3.12
C ARG A 190 4.15 26.30 1.88
N ALA A 191 3.93 25.67 0.75
CA ALA A 191 3.15 26.30 -0.30
C ALA A 191 1.83 26.78 0.31
N ALA A 192 1.37 27.98 -0.03
CA ALA A 192 0.09 28.49 0.48
C ALA A 192 -1.00 27.42 0.28
N PRO A 193 -1.88 27.19 1.28
CA PRO A 193 -2.90 26.17 1.16
C PRO A 193 -3.77 26.46 -0.06
N ILE A 194 -3.66 25.61 -1.06
CA ILE A 194 -4.48 25.72 -2.26
C ILE A 194 -5.90 25.30 -1.88
N CYS A 195 -6.86 26.20 -2.05
CA CYS A 195 -8.26 25.86 -1.83
C CYS A 195 -8.68 24.80 -2.85
N VAL A 196 -9.06 23.61 -2.36
CA VAL A 196 -9.47 22.47 -3.21
C VAL A 196 -10.56 22.87 -4.22
N GLY A 197 -11.50 23.74 -3.81
CA GLY A 197 -12.52 24.29 -4.71
C GLY A 197 -11.96 25.07 -5.90
N HIS A 198 -10.77 25.66 -5.78
CA HIS A 198 -10.12 26.37 -6.88
C HIS A 198 -9.54 25.40 -7.92
N ILE A 199 -9.09 24.23 -7.49
CA ILE A 199 -8.57 23.17 -8.36
C ILE A 199 -9.68 22.62 -9.27
N PHE A 200 -10.86 22.34 -8.70
CA PHE A 200 -12.02 21.83 -9.46
C PHE A 200 -12.62 22.85 -10.45
N ARG A 201 -12.32 24.14 -10.30
CA ARG A 201 -12.75 25.18 -11.24
C ARG A 201 -11.83 25.31 -12.47
N ARG A 202 -10.66 24.69 -12.43
CA ARG A 202 -9.71 24.73 -13.54
C ARG A 202 -10.10 23.67 -14.59
N ARG A 203 -10.41 24.12 -15.80
CA ARG A 203 -10.82 23.27 -16.91
C ARG A 203 -9.72 22.33 -17.42
N ASP A 204 -8.46 22.69 -17.22
CA ASP A 204 -7.26 21.93 -17.58
C ASP A 204 -6.97 20.78 -16.58
N VAL A 205 -7.37 20.92 -15.33
CA VAL A 205 -7.06 19.96 -14.26
C VAL A 205 -8.14 18.86 -14.17
N LEU A 206 -9.39 19.17 -14.43
CA LEU A 206 -10.50 18.23 -14.28
C LEU A 206 -10.37 16.97 -15.16
N PRO A 207 -10.04 17.05 -16.47
CA PRO A 207 -9.83 15.85 -17.28
C PRO A 207 -8.68 14.99 -16.79
N LEU A 208 -7.61 15.60 -16.29
CA LEU A 208 -6.47 14.87 -15.70
C LEU A 208 -6.88 14.11 -14.44
N LEU A 209 -7.63 14.75 -13.55
CA LEU A 209 -8.16 14.09 -12.35
C LEU A 209 -9.13 12.95 -12.69
N CYS A 210 -10.01 13.14 -13.66
CA CYS A 210 -10.92 12.09 -14.13
C CYS A 210 -10.16 10.91 -14.75
N GLY A 211 -9.16 11.18 -15.61
CA GLY A 211 -8.32 10.15 -16.19
C GLY A 211 -7.56 9.34 -15.13
N PHE A 212 -7.00 10.03 -14.14
CA PHE A 212 -6.31 9.38 -13.03
C PHE A 212 -7.26 8.56 -12.15
N ALA A 213 -8.47 9.07 -11.88
CA ALA A 213 -9.50 8.33 -11.13
C ALA A 213 -9.94 7.06 -11.86
N LEU A 214 -10.18 7.13 -13.17
CA LEU A 214 -10.55 5.97 -14.00
C LEU A 214 -9.42 4.94 -14.05
N TYR A 215 -8.17 5.39 -14.21
CA TYR A 215 -6.99 4.53 -14.16
C TYR A 215 -6.92 3.78 -12.82
N ASN A 216 -7.03 4.50 -11.69
CA ASN A 216 -6.99 3.89 -10.36
C ASN A 216 -8.17 2.93 -10.13
N ALA A 217 -9.37 3.26 -10.61
CA ALA A 217 -10.53 2.38 -10.52
C ALA A 217 -10.29 1.06 -11.25
N MET A 218 -9.74 1.11 -12.46
CA MET A 218 -9.38 -0.08 -13.24
C MET A 218 -8.30 -0.91 -12.54
N GLU A 219 -7.22 -0.27 -12.09
CA GLU A 219 -6.11 -0.93 -11.40
C GLU A 219 -6.58 -1.63 -10.12
N THR A 220 -7.35 -0.93 -9.30
CA THR A 220 -7.88 -1.47 -8.03
C THR A 220 -8.87 -2.61 -8.27
N THR A 221 -9.75 -2.48 -9.26
CA THR A 221 -10.72 -3.53 -9.60
C THR A 221 -10.03 -4.79 -10.07
N ALA A 222 -9.07 -4.68 -10.99
CA ALA A 222 -8.32 -5.83 -11.48
C ALA A 222 -7.48 -6.48 -10.36
N GLY A 223 -6.83 -5.68 -9.53
CA GLY A 223 -6.02 -6.18 -8.41
C GLY A 223 -6.85 -6.85 -7.32
N LEU A 224 -8.05 -6.36 -7.04
CA LEU A 224 -8.93 -6.89 -5.99
C LEU A 224 -9.69 -8.15 -6.44
N TRP A 225 -10.25 -8.12 -7.63
CA TRP A 225 -11.17 -9.16 -8.11
C TRP A 225 -10.52 -10.17 -9.05
N GLY A 226 -9.33 -9.90 -9.57
CA GLY A 226 -8.68 -10.73 -10.58
C GLY A 226 -8.49 -12.18 -10.14
N ALA A 227 -7.95 -12.42 -8.95
CA ALA A 227 -7.73 -13.76 -8.43
C ALA A 227 -9.06 -14.51 -8.20
N THR A 228 -10.05 -13.85 -7.61
CA THR A 228 -11.39 -14.42 -7.39
C THR A 228 -12.06 -14.77 -8.71
N PHE A 229 -12.03 -13.86 -9.67
CA PHE A 229 -12.62 -14.10 -11.00
C PHE A 229 -12.01 -15.32 -11.69
N VAL A 230 -10.68 -15.44 -11.68
CA VAL A 230 -9.99 -16.55 -12.36
C VAL A 230 -10.23 -17.86 -11.60
N HIS A 231 -10.26 -17.83 -10.27
CA HIS A 231 -10.60 -19.00 -9.45
C HIS A 231 -12.01 -19.50 -9.76
N ASP A 232 -13.01 -18.62 -9.68
CA ASP A 232 -14.43 -18.99 -9.80
C ASP A 232 -14.84 -19.35 -11.22
N ARG A 233 -14.28 -18.66 -12.23
CA ARG A 233 -14.68 -18.85 -13.64
C ARG A 233 -13.83 -19.86 -14.38
N CYS A 234 -12.56 -19.98 -14.07
CA CYS A 234 -11.64 -20.90 -14.74
C CYS A 234 -11.36 -22.18 -13.94
N GLY A 235 -11.82 -22.25 -12.69
CA GLY A 235 -11.65 -23.43 -11.84
C GLY A 235 -10.19 -23.71 -11.45
N ILE A 236 -9.31 -22.72 -11.51
CA ILE A 236 -7.91 -22.89 -11.11
C ILE A 236 -7.76 -22.88 -9.60
N SER A 237 -6.67 -23.44 -9.09
CA SER A 237 -6.37 -23.48 -7.67
C SER A 237 -6.25 -22.07 -7.07
N THR A 238 -6.53 -21.92 -5.76
CA THR A 238 -6.38 -20.63 -5.05
C THR A 238 -4.94 -20.12 -5.10
N SER A 239 -3.95 -21.03 -5.09
CA SER A 239 -2.54 -20.67 -5.23
C SER A 239 -2.18 -20.12 -6.61
N ASP A 240 -2.73 -20.70 -7.67
CA ASP A 240 -2.49 -20.24 -9.04
C ASP A 240 -3.28 -18.96 -9.32
N ALA A 241 -4.47 -18.82 -8.75
CA ALA A 241 -5.24 -17.58 -8.77
C ALA A 241 -4.46 -16.41 -8.11
N ALA A 242 -3.80 -16.65 -6.97
CA ALA A 242 -2.94 -15.65 -6.35
C ALA A 242 -1.76 -15.24 -7.24
N LEU A 243 -1.19 -16.17 -8.04
CA LEU A 243 -0.13 -15.85 -9.00
C LEU A 243 -0.60 -14.95 -10.15
N THR A 244 -1.88 -14.96 -10.53
CA THR A 244 -2.39 -14.03 -11.54
C THR A 244 -2.24 -12.58 -11.09
N SER A 245 -2.43 -12.32 -9.80
CA SER A 245 -2.17 -10.99 -9.21
C SER A 245 -0.68 -10.61 -9.30
N THR A 246 0.23 -11.57 -9.08
CA THR A 246 1.68 -11.35 -9.26
C THR A 246 1.99 -10.94 -10.70
N LEU A 247 1.44 -11.66 -11.68
CA LEU A 247 1.66 -11.36 -13.10
C LEU A 247 1.06 -10.00 -13.48
N TYR A 248 -0.12 -9.69 -12.98
CA TYR A 248 -0.78 -8.40 -13.24
C TYR A 248 0.07 -7.22 -12.72
N PHE A 249 0.47 -7.24 -11.45
CA PHE A 249 1.29 -6.17 -10.88
C PHE A 249 2.72 -6.16 -11.43
N GLY A 250 3.26 -7.31 -11.82
CA GLY A 250 4.54 -7.41 -12.51
C GLY A 250 4.50 -6.74 -13.87
N ALA A 251 3.49 -7.02 -14.68
CA ALA A 251 3.29 -6.37 -15.97
C ALA A 251 3.08 -4.85 -15.82
N LEU A 252 2.29 -4.44 -14.82
CA LEU A 252 2.08 -3.03 -14.51
C LEU A 252 3.40 -2.32 -14.14
N THR A 253 4.26 -3.00 -13.39
CA THR A 253 5.58 -2.47 -12.98
C THR A 253 6.50 -2.27 -14.17
N VAL A 254 6.52 -3.23 -15.11
CA VAL A 254 7.34 -3.12 -16.33
C VAL A 254 6.81 -2.03 -17.27
N GLY A 255 5.50 -1.79 -17.26
CA GLY A 255 4.87 -0.75 -18.08
C GLY A 255 5.05 0.68 -17.56
N ARG A 256 5.46 0.84 -16.31
CA ARG A 256 5.76 2.14 -15.67
C ARG A 256 7.20 2.57 -15.87
#